data_2edd2eaec8c722219dfced300d97c311
#
_entry.id   2edd2eaec8c722219dfced300d97c311
#
_cell.length_a   1.000
_cell.length_b   1.000
_cell.length_c   1.000
_cell.angle_alpha   90.00
_cell.angle_beta   90.00
_cell.angle_gamma   90.00
#
_symmetry.space_group_name_H-M   'P 1'
#
loop_
_entity.id
_entity.type
_entity.pdbx_description
1 polymer ?
#
loop_
_entity_poly.entity_id
_entity_poly.type
_entity_poly.pdbx_seq_one_letter_code
_entity_poly.pdbx_strand_id
1 'polypeptide(L)'
;AVVIDGDLKLVAATKSPTTEDVMSGIVAAMHEVITQIGADEARNIGFAMLGTTHCTNAIVERKRLNKVAALRVGAPATTAISCMADWPDELKNAMRVRDFLVHGGNEFDGREISALSEDEIREVARVVREEGFESVAVTSVFSPVSDAHEKRAAAVLREELGEGFPITLSSEIGSLGFLERENASILNAALYDVARTTADSFEAALASEGLTDVAVYLGQNDGTLMSVDYAKRYPIFTIACGPTNSIR
;
A
#
# COMPACT_ATOMS: atom_id res chain seq x y z
N ALA A 1 1.58 5.93 -23.20
CA ALA A 1 1.36 7.25 -22.61
C ALA A 1 0.44 8.07 -23.51
N VAL A 2 -0.32 8.97 -22.93
CA VAL A 2 -1.19 9.92 -23.64
C VAL A 2 -1.06 11.30 -22.99
N VAL A 3 -1.18 12.35 -23.81
CA VAL A 3 -1.34 13.73 -23.34
C VAL A 3 -2.71 14.22 -23.82
N ILE A 4 -3.49 14.77 -22.93
CA ILE A 4 -4.81 15.35 -23.20
C ILE A 4 -4.82 16.81 -22.76
N ASP A 5 -5.59 17.64 -23.43
CA ASP A 5 -5.79 19.05 -23.05
C ASP A 5 -6.92 19.22 -22.00
N GLY A 6 -7.19 20.47 -21.60
CA GLY A 6 -8.23 20.80 -20.64
C GLY A 6 -9.66 20.49 -21.10
N ASP A 7 -9.87 20.30 -22.41
CA ASP A 7 -11.14 19.89 -23.01
C ASP A 7 -11.22 18.35 -23.21
N LEU A 8 -10.29 17.59 -22.65
CA LEU A 8 -10.14 16.14 -22.77
C LEU A 8 -9.86 15.67 -24.22
N LYS A 9 -9.29 16.51 -25.06
CA LYS A 9 -8.90 16.12 -26.41
C LYS A 9 -7.49 15.55 -26.39
N LEU A 10 -7.29 14.49 -27.19
CA LEU A 10 -6.00 13.86 -27.38
C LEU A 10 -5.04 14.83 -28.08
N VAL A 11 -3.93 15.15 -27.44
CA VAL A 11 -2.85 15.99 -28.00
C VAL A 11 -1.72 15.10 -28.56
N ALA A 12 -1.29 14.11 -27.80
CA ALA A 12 -0.27 13.15 -28.20
C ALA A 12 -0.50 11.78 -27.58
N ALA A 13 -0.04 10.73 -28.26
CA ALA A 13 -0.13 9.35 -27.76
C ALA A 13 1.01 8.51 -28.26
N THR A 14 1.48 7.60 -27.42
CA THR A 14 2.44 6.56 -27.78
C THR A 14 2.15 5.25 -27.06
N LYS A 15 2.63 4.14 -27.64
CA LYS A 15 2.66 2.80 -27.04
C LYS A 15 4.08 2.28 -27.05
N SER A 16 4.63 2.00 -25.89
CA SER A 16 5.90 1.30 -25.72
C SER A 16 5.66 -0.16 -25.37
N PRO A 17 6.47 -1.09 -25.85
CA PRO A 17 6.46 -2.48 -25.38
C PRO A 17 6.75 -2.52 -23.88
N THR A 18 6.15 -3.48 -23.19
CA THR A 18 6.51 -3.76 -21.80
C THR A 18 7.92 -4.37 -21.77
N THR A 19 8.79 -3.78 -20.98
CA THR A 19 10.16 -4.25 -20.73
C THR A 19 10.22 -5.06 -19.44
N GLU A 20 11.26 -5.87 -19.22
CA GLU A 20 11.49 -6.55 -17.93
C GLU A 20 11.59 -5.55 -16.78
N ASP A 21 12.24 -4.43 -17.03
CA ASP A 21 12.18 -3.25 -16.19
C ASP A 21 11.03 -2.34 -16.67
N VAL A 22 9.89 -2.47 -16.04
CA VAL A 22 8.68 -1.72 -16.41
C VAL A 22 8.89 -0.21 -16.37
N MET A 23 9.80 0.28 -15.53
CA MET A 23 10.09 1.70 -15.42
C MET A 23 10.75 2.26 -16.67
N SER A 24 11.65 1.51 -17.31
CA SER A 24 12.26 1.95 -18.56
C SER A 24 11.23 2.13 -19.67
N GLY A 25 10.19 1.28 -19.71
CA GLY A 25 9.06 1.44 -20.63
C GLY A 25 8.23 2.69 -20.37
N ILE A 26 7.99 3.03 -19.11
CA ILE A 26 7.27 4.27 -18.72
C ILE A 26 8.10 5.49 -19.11
N VAL A 27 9.38 5.53 -18.76
CA VAL A 27 10.30 6.63 -19.11
C VAL A 27 10.36 6.83 -20.62
N ALA A 28 10.54 5.76 -21.40
CA ALA A 28 10.57 5.82 -22.85
C ALA A 28 9.27 6.36 -23.46
N ALA A 29 8.12 5.89 -22.96
CA ALA A 29 6.82 6.36 -23.40
C ALA A 29 6.56 7.83 -23.05
N MET A 30 7.03 8.27 -21.88
CA MET A 30 6.94 9.69 -21.46
C MET A 30 7.82 10.56 -22.35
N HIS A 31 9.08 10.19 -22.52
CA HIS A 31 10.02 10.92 -23.38
C HIS A 31 9.48 11.10 -24.79
N GLU A 32 8.89 10.04 -25.36
CA GLU A 32 8.31 10.08 -26.68
C GLU A 32 7.12 11.05 -26.80
N VAL A 33 6.15 11.00 -25.86
CA VAL A 33 5.00 11.94 -25.91
C VAL A 33 5.41 13.38 -25.65
N ILE A 34 6.38 13.62 -24.77
CA ILE A 34 6.93 14.96 -24.52
C ILE A 34 7.64 15.48 -25.76
N THR A 35 8.41 14.64 -26.45
CA THR A 35 9.06 15.01 -27.72
C THR A 35 8.03 15.36 -28.80
N GLN A 36 6.91 14.65 -28.86
CA GLN A 36 5.82 14.91 -29.83
C GLN A 36 5.17 16.28 -29.61
N ILE A 37 4.92 16.69 -28.36
CA ILE A 37 4.29 17.99 -28.06
C ILE A 37 5.29 19.15 -28.04
N GLY A 38 6.57 18.88 -27.83
CA GLY A 38 7.62 19.88 -27.70
C GLY A 38 7.75 20.48 -26.30
N ALA A 39 8.95 20.99 -26.00
CA ALA A 39 9.33 21.44 -24.66
C ALA A 39 8.48 22.62 -24.11
N ASP A 40 7.99 23.48 -24.99
CA ASP A 40 7.17 24.65 -24.57
C ASP A 40 5.78 24.20 -24.12
N GLU A 41 5.12 23.30 -24.87
CA GLU A 41 3.83 22.75 -24.49
C GLU A 41 3.94 21.83 -23.26
N ALA A 42 5.06 21.10 -23.12
CA ALA A 42 5.29 20.24 -21.96
C ALA A 42 5.27 21.01 -20.63
N ARG A 43 5.67 22.27 -20.61
CA ARG A 43 5.61 23.15 -19.43
C ARG A 43 4.18 23.46 -18.96
N ASN A 44 3.20 23.27 -19.83
CA ASN A 44 1.78 23.48 -19.53
C ASN A 44 1.14 22.23 -18.87
N ILE A 45 1.86 21.12 -18.73
CA ILE A 45 1.35 19.91 -18.07
C ILE A 45 1.18 20.21 -16.58
N GLY A 46 -0.07 20.23 -16.11
CA GLY A 46 -0.41 20.53 -14.72
C GLY A 46 -0.43 19.30 -13.82
N PHE A 47 -0.68 18.10 -14.38
CA PHE A 47 -0.72 16.87 -13.62
C PHE A 47 -0.38 15.64 -14.47
N ALA A 48 0.11 14.61 -13.81
CA ALA A 48 0.40 13.32 -14.39
C ALA A 48 -0.34 12.20 -13.63
N MET A 49 -0.85 11.22 -14.37
CA MET A 49 -1.57 10.09 -13.79
C MET A 49 -0.90 8.78 -14.20
N LEU A 50 -0.70 7.88 -13.25
CA LEU A 50 -0.19 6.55 -13.47
C LEU A 50 -1.25 5.49 -13.11
N GLY A 51 -1.67 4.71 -14.10
CA GLY A 51 -2.35 3.43 -13.86
C GLY A 51 -1.31 2.31 -13.89
N THR A 52 -1.23 1.51 -12.82
CA THR A 52 -0.20 0.47 -12.70
C THR A 52 -0.76 -0.85 -12.20
N THR A 53 -0.18 -1.95 -12.67
CA THR A 53 -0.47 -3.31 -12.19
C THR A 53 0.65 -3.90 -11.33
N HIS A 54 1.65 -3.11 -10.93
CA HIS A 54 2.83 -3.60 -10.20
C HIS A 54 2.47 -4.32 -8.90
N CYS A 55 1.58 -3.73 -8.08
CA CYS A 55 1.12 -4.35 -6.84
C CYS A 55 0.33 -5.64 -7.11
N THR A 56 -0.54 -5.64 -8.12
CA THR A 56 -1.26 -6.86 -8.54
C THR A 56 -0.28 -7.94 -9.00
N ASN A 57 0.68 -7.58 -9.84
CA ASN A 57 1.68 -8.52 -10.34
C ASN A 57 2.57 -9.07 -9.22
N ALA A 58 2.98 -8.25 -8.26
CA ALA A 58 3.77 -8.70 -7.11
C ALA A 58 3.04 -9.81 -6.32
N ILE A 59 1.73 -9.68 -6.11
CA ILE A 59 0.92 -10.69 -5.43
C ILE A 59 0.77 -11.94 -6.30
N VAL A 60 0.43 -11.80 -7.60
CA VAL A 60 0.20 -12.92 -8.51
C VAL A 60 1.49 -13.72 -8.72
N GLU A 61 2.61 -13.04 -8.91
CA GLU A 61 3.92 -13.64 -9.11
C GLU A 61 4.58 -14.08 -7.80
N ARG A 62 4.05 -13.67 -6.64
CA ARG A 62 4.62 -13.90 -5.31
C ARG A 62 6.07 -13.42 -5.19
N LYS A 63 6.35 -12.24 -5.73
CA LYS A 63 7.70 -11.67 -5.78
C LYS A 63 7.70 -10.25 -5.22
N ARG A 64 8.83 -9.85 -4.64
CA ARG A 64 9.06 -8.50 -4.11
C ARG A 64 8.04 -8.10 -3.03
N LEU A 65 7.55 -9.08 -2.27
CA LEU A 65 6.67 -8.86 -1.15
C LEU A 65 7.50 -8.73 0.13
N ASN A 66 7.19 -7.73 0.94
CA ASN A 66 7.84 -7.55 2.25
C ASN A 66 7.56 -8.72 3.18
N LYS A 67 8.50 -8.99 4.08
CA LYS A 67 8.30 -9.88 5.23
C LYS A 67 7.43 -9.18 6.26
N VAL A 68 6.24 -9.72 6.55
CA VAL A 68 5.19 -9.08 7.35
C VAL A 68 5.04 -9.70 8.71
N ALA A 69 5.06 -8.87 9.77
CA ALA A 69 4.55 -9.24 11.08
C ALA A 69 3.06 -8.86 11.18
N ALA A 70 2.17 -9.83 11.36
CA ALA A 70 0.75 -9.59 11.54
C ALA A 70 0.44 -9.51 13.03
N LEU A 71 0.27 -8.29 13.56
CA LEU A 71 -0.06 -8.03 14.96
C LEU A 71 -1.57 -7.90 15.14
N ARG A 72 -2.17 -8.88 15.81
CA ARG A 72 -3.58 -8.87 16.18
C ARG A 72 -3.76 -8.45 17.62
N VAL A 73 -4.49 -7.37 17.84
CA VAL A 73 -4.90 -6.88 19.15
C VAL A 73 -6.32 -7.41 19.44
N GLY A 74 -6.42 -8.52 20.16
CA GLY A 74 -7.70 -9.21 20.30
C GLY A 74 -7.70 -10.43 21.23
N ALA A 75 -6.66 -10.61 22.06
CA ALA A 75 -6.70 -11.64 23.08
C ALA A 75 -7.58 -11.20 24.25
N PRO A 76 -8.30 -12.13 24.88
CA PRO A 76 -8.39 -13.56 24.54
C PRO A 76 -9.44 -13.91 23.48
N ALA A 77 -10.26 -12.94 23.02
CA ALA A 77 -11.48 -13.19 22.25
C ALA A 77 -11.23 -13.90 20.88
N THR A 78 -10.06 -13.66 20.26
CA THR A 78 -9.76 -14.19 18.92
C THR A 78 -8.77 -15.35 18.91
N THR A 79 -8.49 -15.96 20.06
CA THR A 79 -7.50 -17.06 20.19
C THR A 79 -7.82 -18.27 19.29
N ALA A 80 -9.11 -18.54 19.05
CA ALA A 80 -9.54 -19.66 18.22
C ALA A 80 -9.60 -19.34 16.71
N ILE A 81 -9.31 -18.11 16.32
CA ILE A 81 -9.40 -17.64 14.93
C ILE A 81 -7.98 -17.58 14.34
N SER A 82 -7.66 -18.48 13.42
CA SER A 82 -6.37 -18.47 12.74
C SER A 82 -6.21 -17.22 11.86
N CYS A 83 -5.04 -16.62 11.90
CA CYS A 83 -4.68 -15.56 10.95
C CYS A 83 -4.55 -16.14 9.54
N MET A 84 -5.04 -15.44 8.52
CA MET A 84 -4.99 -15.87 7.12
C MET A 84 -5.52 -17.32 6.90
N ALA A 85 -6.61 -17.70 7.59
CA ALA A 85 -7.12 -19.08 7.60
C ALA A 85 -7.34 -19.65 6.18
N ASP A 86 -7.88 -18.83 5.27
CA ASP A 86 -8.28 -19.26 3.92
C ASP A 86 -7.24 -18.91 2.84
N TRP A 87 -6.04 -18.51 3.22
CA TRP A 87 -5.01 -18.11 2.24
C TRP A 87 -4.22 -19.32 1.75
N PRO A 88 -3.84 -19.32 0.44
CA PRO A 88 -2.90 -20.30 -0.09
C PRO A 88 -1.55 -20.25 0.63
N ASP A 89 -1.02 -21.42 0.99
CA ASP A 89 0.26 -21.50 1.70
C ASP A 89 1.42 -20.85 0.93
N GLU A 90 1.40 -20.94 -0.40
CA GLU A 90 2.42 -20.31 -1.25
C GLU A 90 2.42 -18.77 -1.10
N LEU A 91 1.26 -18.14 -0.88
CA LEU A 91 1.17 -16.71 -0.65
C LEU A 91 1.68 -16.32 0.74
N LYS A 92 1.29 -17.10 1.78
CA LYS A 92 1.81 -16.91 3.14
C LYS A 92 3.33 -17.02 3.17
N ASN A 93 3.87 -18.05 2.50
CA ASN A 93 5.30 -18.30 2.42
C ASN A 93 6.05 -17.19 1.66
N ALA A 94 5.46 -16.64 0.59
CA ALA A 94 6.08 -15.57 -0.18
C ALA A 94 6.26 -14.28 0.64
N MET A 95 5.30 -13.96 1.50
CA MET A 95 5.35 -12.82 2.42
C MET A 95 6.04 -13.16 3.75
N ARG A 96 6.40 -14.44 3.97
CA ARG A 96 7.01 -14.92 5.22
C ARG A 96 6.29 -14.39 6.46
N VAL A 97 4.96 -14.38 6.41
CA VAL A 97 4.12 -13.80 7.46
C VAL A 97 4.26 -14.61 8.74
N ARG A 98 4.40 -13.89 9.85
CA ARG A 98 4.24 -14.43 11.20
C ARG A 98 3.20 -13.62 11.94
N ASP A 99 2.24 -14.32 12.56
CA ASP A 99 1.20 -13.73 13.36
C ASP A 99 1.57 -13.64 14.84
N PHE A 100 1.10 -12.57 15.47
CA PHE A 100 1.25 -12.27 16.89
C PHE A 100 -0.12 -11.87 17.43
N LEU A 101 -0.52 -12.45 18.55
CA LEU A 101 -1.76 -12.13 19.24
C LEU A 101 -1.44 -11.50 20.59
N VAL A 102 -1.93 -10.29 20.82
CA VAL A 102 -1.73 -9.53 22.06
C VAL A 102 -3.08 -9.17 22.70
N HIS A 103 -3.08 -8.93 24.02
CA HIS A 103 -4.26 -8.49 24.74
C HIS A 103 -4.69 -7.09 24.32
N GLY A 104 -6.01 -6.89 24.24
CA GLY A 104 -6.67 -5.66 23.81
C GLY A 104 -7.89 -5.93 22.95
N GLY A 105 -8.30 -4.91 22.19
CA GLY A 105 -9.50 -4.94 21.35
C GLY A 105 -10.72 -4.41 22.07
N ASN A 106 -11.75 -4.13 21.28
CA ASN A 106 -13.00 -3.56 21.76
C ASN A 106 -14.18 -4.48 21.44
N GLU A 107 -15.25 -4.33 22.19
CA GLU A 107 -16.57 -4.86 21.85
C GLU A 107 -17.25 -3.94 20.81
N PHE A 108 -18.36 -4.40 20.27
CA PHE A 108 -19.16 -3.65 19.29
C PHE A 108 -19.70 -2.31 19.83
N ASP A 109 -19.80 -2.16 21.14
CA ASP A 109 -20.26 -0.96 21.86
C ASP A 109 -19.11 -0.06 22.35
N GLY A 110 -17.86 -0.41 21.98
CA GLY A 110 -16.66 0.36 22.31
C GLY A 110 -16.01 0.02 23.64
N ARG A 111 -16.61 -0.85 24.47
CA ARG A 111 -15.95 -1.32 25.70
C ARG A 111 -14.73 -2.17 25.35
N GLU A 112 -13.69 -2.07 26.16
CA GLU A 112 -12.51 -2.92 25.98
C GLU A 112 -12.82 -4.39 26.29
N ILE A 113 -12.35 -5.30 25.42
CA ILE A 113 -12.33 -6.74 25.69
C ILE A 113 -11.33 -7.03 26.81
N SER A 114 -10.16 -6.42 26.69
CA SER A 114 -9.11 -6.40 27.71
C SER A 114 -8.29 -5.12 27.58
N ALA A 115 -7.59 -4.73 28.63
CA ALA A 115 -6.62 -3.63 28.53
C ALA A 115 -5.53 -3.96 27.50
N LEU A 116 -5.10 -2.95 26.75
CA LEU A 116 -4.01 -3.11 25.79
C LEU A 116 -2.70 -3.44 26.51
N SER A 117 -2.06 -4.54 26.13
CA SER A 117 -0.77 -4.94 26.70
C SER A 117 0.38 -4.34 25.89
N GLU A 118 0.91 -3.21 26.35
CA GLU A 118 2.08 -2.58 25.70
C GLU A 118 3.35 -3.41 25.84
N ASP A 119 3.49 -4.18 26.92
CA ASP A 119 4.66 -5.05 27.12
C ASP A 119 4.69 -6.18 26.08
N GLU A 120 3.52 -6.76 25.76
CA GLU A 120 3.45 -7.76 24.68
C GLU A 120 3.79 -7.13 23.32
N ILE A 121 3.38 -5.88 23.08
CA ILE A 121 3.72 -5.16 21.83
C ILE A 121 5.22 -4.88 21.74
N ARG A 122 5.86 -4.50 22.85
CA ARG A 122 7.34 -4.33 22.89
C ARG A 122 8.08 -5.64 22.61
N GLU A 123 7.56 -6.76 23.13
CA GLU A 123 8.13 -8.07 22.84
C GLU A 123 7.97 -8.42 21.34
N VAL A 124 6.82 -8.12 20.73
CA VAL A 124 6.64 -8.26 19.29
C VAL A 124 7.63 -7.39 18.52
N ALA A 125 7.82 -6.13 18.92
CA ALA A 125 8.76 -5.23 18.27
C ALA A 125 10.21 -5.76 18.35
N ARG A 126 10.59 -6.37 19.47
CA ARG A 126 11.89 -7.05 19.61
C ARG A 126 12.04 -8.18 18.60
N VAL A 127 11.03 -9.05 18.47
CA VAL A 127 11.04 -10.15 17.49
C VAL A 127 11.06 -9.62 16.05
N VAL A 128 10.29 -8.57 15.75
CA VAL A 128 10.27 -7.90 14.44
C VAL A 128 11.69 -7.48 14.04
N ARG A 129 12.44 -6.87 14.96
CA ARG A 129 13.81 -6.43 14.73
C ARG A 129 14.77 -7.62 14.58
N GLU A 130 14.73 -8.58 15.48
CA GLU A 130 15.64 -9.74 15.50
C GLU A 130 15.48 -10.65 14.29
N GLU A 131 14.24 -10.87 13.82
CA GLU A 131 13.96 -11.72 12.69
C GLU A 131 13.96 -10.97 11.34
N GLY A 132 14.18 -9.66 11.36
CA GLY A 132 14.27 -8.83 10.16
C GLY A 132 12.94 -8.76 9.39
N PHE A 133 11.83 -8.48 10.09
CA PHE A 133 10.58 -8.12 9.44
C PHE A 133 10.71 -6.73 8.82
N GLU A 134 10.06 -6.54 7.68
CA GLU A 134 10.16 -5.32 6.86
C GLU A 134 8.96 -4.41 7.03
N SER A 135 7.86 -4.94 7.57
CA SER A 135 6.63 -4.18 7.85
C SER A 135 5.78 -4.87 8.92
N VAL A 136 4.88 -4.10 9.55
CA VAL A 136 3.89 -4.61 10.51
C VAL A 136 2.49 -4.23 10.03
N ALA A 137 1.57 -5.21 10.05
CA ALA A 137 0.14 -4.98 9.91
C ALA A 137 -0.51 -5.11 11.30
N VAL A 138 -1.17 -4.06 11.76
CA VAL A 138 -1.86 -4.03 13.06
C VAL A 138 -3.37 -4.11 12.84
N THR A 139 -4.03 -5.09 13.46
CA THR A 139 -5.48 -5.26 13.40
C THR A 139 -6.06 -5.40 14.79
N SER A 140 -7.04 -4.58 15.15
CA SER A 140 -7.75 -4.71 16.41
C SER A 140 -9.21 -5.11 16.20
N VAL A 141 -9.74 -5.89 17.16
CA VAL A 141 -11.15 -6.25 17.19
C VAL A 141 -11.98 -4.98 17.34
N PHE A 142 -12.97 -4.81 16.47
CA PHE A 142 -13.83 -3.63 16.38
C PHE A 142 -13.09 -2.27 16.29
N SER A 143 -11.91 -2.25 15.65
CA SER A 143 -11.20 -0.98 15.43
C SER A 143 -11.99 0.08 14.64
N PRO A 144 -12.96 -0.24 13.77
CA PRO A 144 -13.84 0.78 13.19
C PRO A 144 -14.74 1.51 14.20
N VAL A 145 -14.97 0.93 15.36
CA VAL A 145 -15.71 1.56 16.46
C VAL A 145 -14.76 2.40 17.32
N SER A 146 -13.57 1.87 17.62
CA SER A 146 -12.52 2.55 18.36
C SER A 146 -11.14 2.11 17.88
N ASP A 147 -10.43 3.01 17.21
CA ASP A 147 -9.08 2.78 16.71
C ASP A 147 -7.96 3.05 17.75
N ALA A 148 -8.35 3.37 18.99
CA ALA A 148 -7.41 3.78 20.04
C ALA A 148 -6.33 2.72 20.30
N HIS A 149 -6.68 1.43 20.35
CA HIS A 149 -5.72 0.35 20.55
C HIS A 149 -4.76 0.19 19.36
N GLU A 150 -5.24 0.30 18.12
CA GLU A 150 -4.35 0.26 16.93
C GLU A 150 -3.37 1.44 16.93
N LYS A 151 -3.87 2.64 17.20
CA LYS A 151 -3.04 3.86 17.26
C LYS A 151 -1.99 3.78 18.37
N ARG A 152 -2.38 3.27 19.57
CA ARG A 152 -1.43 3.12 20.67
C ARG A 152 -0.41 2.02 20.38
N ALA A 153 -0.85 0.88 19.81
CA ALA A 153 0.05 -0.17 19.38
C ALA A 153 1.07 0.35 18.34
N ALA A 154 0.61 1.12 17.35
CA ALA A 154 1.49 1.75 16.37
C ALA A 154 2.49 2.73 17.01
N ALA A 155 2.06 3.50 18.02
CA ALA A 155 2.96 4.40 18.73
C ALA A 155 4.07 3.62 19.45
N VAL A 156 3.73 2.55 20.18
CA VAL A 156 4.71 1.68 20.84
C VAL A 156 5.66 1.03 19.84
N LEU A 157 5.13 0.53 18.71
CA LEU A 157 5.97 -0.03 17.65
C LEU A 157 6.94 1.00 17.07
N ARG A 158 6.52 2.26 16.87
CA ARG A 158 7.41 3.34 16.38
C ARG A 158 8.47 3.74 17.40
N GLU A 159 8.11 3.79 18.68
CA GLU A 159 9.07 4.00 19.78
C GLU A 159 10.22 2.96 19.73
N GLU A 160 9.88 1.70 19.41
CA GLU A 160 10.85 0.58 19.42
C GLU A 160 11.56 0.38 18.07
N LEU A 161 10.89 0.55 16.94
CA LEU A 161 11.41 0.23 15.60
C LEU A 161 11.89 1.48 14.84
N GLY A 162 11.50 2.67 15.28
CA GLY A 162 11.78 3.95 14.64
C GLY A 162 10.58 4.49 13.86
N GLU A 163 10.49 5.83 13.76
CA GLU A 163 9.36 6.55 13.13
C GLU A 163 9.12 6.19 11.66
N GLY A 164 10.17 5.82 10.95
CA GLY A 164 10.10 5.46 9.51
C GLY A 164 9.73 4.00 9.24
N PHE A 165 9.52 3.17 10.28
CA PHE A 165 9.19 1.77 10.07
C PHE A 165 7.77 1.60 9.52
N PRO A 166 7.57 0.79 8.44
CA PRO A 166 6.27 0.62 7.80
C PRO A 166 5.25 -0.07 8.71
N ILE A 167 4.19 0.65 9.11
CA ILE A 167 3.11 0.13 9.93
C ILE A 167 1.78 0.45 9.25
N THR A 168 0.97 -0.58 9.01
CA THR A 168 -0.39 -0.47 8.47
C THR A 168 -1.40 -0.69 9.59
N LEU A 169 -2.38 0.20 9.75
CA LEU A 169 -3.51 0.04 10.67
C LEU A 169 -4.76 -0.42 9.92
N SER A 170 -5.43 -1.44 10.44
CA SER A 170 -6.60 -2.01 9.76
C SER A 170 -7.78 -1.03 9.70
N SER A 171 -7.91 -0.15 10.68
CA SER A 171 -8.92 0.91 10.72
C SER A 171 -8.77 1.94 9.60
N GLU A 172 -7.59 2.08 9.03
CA GLU A 172 -7.33 2.95 7.88
C GLU A 172 -7.58 2.25 6.52
N ILE A 173 -7.69 0.92 6.50
CA ILE A 173 -7.88 0.12 5.29
C ILE A 173 -9.35 -0.20 5.03
N GLY A 174 -10.12 -0.51 6.08
CA GLY A 174 -11.51 -0.91 5.92
C GLY A 174 -12.37 -0.66 7.15
N SER A 175 -13.70 -0.66 6.95
CA SER A 175 -14.67 -0.34 8.01
C SER A 175 -15.41 -1.56 8.56
N LEU A 176 -15.57 -2.64 7.79
CA LEU A 176 -16.32 -3.83 8.18
C LEU A 176 -15.48 -5.08 7.95
N GLY A 177 -15.88 -6.17 8.60
CA GLY A 177 -15.25 -7.48 8.45
C GLY A 177 -13.88 -7.55 9.13
N PHE A 178 -13.78 -8.32 10.22
CA PHE A 178 -12.54 -8.41 10.99
C PHE A 178 -11.42 -9.08 10.18
N LEU A 179 -11.71 -10.25 9.59
CA LEU A 179 -10.71 -11.01 8.82
C LEU A 179 -10.38 -10.34 7.49
N GLU A 180 -11.36 -9.72 6.85
CA GLU A 180 -11.17 -8.99 5.59
C GLU A 180 -10.25 -7.79 5.80
N ARG A 181 -10.42 -7.03 6.89
CA ARG A 181 -9.52 -5.92 7.24
C ARG A 181 -8.12 -6.41 7.57
N GLU A 182 -8.00 -7.47 8.36
CA GLU A 182 -6.71 -8.08 8.69
C GLU A 182 -5.98 -8.51 7.43
N ASN A 183 -6.65 -9.25 6.56
CA ASN A 183 -6.09 -9.73 5.30
C ASN A 183 -5.66 -8.56 4.38
N ALA A 184 -6.51 -7.55 4.25
CA ALA A 184 -6.18 -6.36 3.45
C ALA A 184 -4.99 -5.58 4.04
N SER A 185 -4.88 -5.52 5.37
CA SER A 185 -3.78 -4.84 6.06
C SER A 185 -2.45 -5.58 5.89
N ILE A 186 -2.48 -6.91 5.93
CA ILE A 186 -1.30 -7.76 5.68
C ILE A 186 -0.83 -7.58 4.22
N LEU A 187 -1.77 -7.59 3.25
CA LEU A 187 -1.43 -7.32 1.84
C LEU A 187 -0.86 -5.91 1.65
N ASN A 188 -1.46 -4.91 2.30
CA ASN A 188 -0.95 -3.54 2.26
C ASN A 188 0.50 -3.46 2.76
N ALA A 189 0.76 -4.05 3.93
CA ALA A 189 2.09 -4.11 4.51
C ALA A 189 3.11 -4.86 3.63
N ALA A 190 2.68 -5.93 2.95
CA ALA A 190 3.52 -6.69 2.03
C ALA A 190 3.90 -5.93 0.75
N LEU A 191 3.08 -4.96 0.34
CA LEU A 191 3.26 -4.19 -0.90
C LEU A 191 4.01 -2.87 -0.71
N TYR A 192 4.39 -2.52 0.51
CA TYR A 192 4.92 -1.21 0.84
C TYR A 192 6.11 -0.81 -0.06
N ASP A 193 7.13 -1.66 -0.17
CA ASP A 193 8.33 -1.34 -0.96
C ASP A 193 8.07 -1.34 -2.47
N VAL A 194 7.18 -2.20 -2.95
CA VAL A 194 6.77 -2.22 -4.36
C VAL A 194 6.12 -0.89 -4.76
N ALA A 195 5.17 -0.43 -3.94
CA ALA A 195 4.47 0.83 -4.21
C ALA A 195 5.39 2.04 -4.12
N ARG A 196 6.24 2.09 -3.09
CA ARG A 196 7.21 3.15 -2.89
C ARG A 196 8.18 3.24 -4.05
N THR A 197 8.79 2.11 -4.43
CA THR A 197 9.72 2.07 -5.57
C THR A 197 9.06 2.50 -6.86
N THR A 198 7.81 2.05 -7.12
CA THR A 198 7.06 2.43 -8.31
C THR A 198 6.78 3.93 -8.34
N ALA A 199 6.31 4.50 -7.24
CA ALA A 199 5.98 5.90 -7.14
C ALA A 199 7.23 6.80 -7.24
N ASP A 200 8.30 6.48 -6.50
CA ASP A 200 9.57 7.22 -6.53
C ASP A 200 10.19 7.21 -7.93
N SER A 201 10.12 6.07 -8.63
CA SER A 201 10.63 5.96 -9.99
C SER A 201 9.80 6.77 -10.99
N PHE A 202 8.48 6.84 -10.81
CA PHE A 202 7.62 7.66 -11.67
C PHE A 202 7.87 9.16 -11.46
N GLU A 203 8.01 9.61 -10.20
CA GLU A 203 8.39 10.99 -9.88
C GLU A 203 9.77 11.35 -10.46
N ALA A 204 10.75 10.44 -10.35
CA ALA A 204 12.07 10.62 -10.93
C ALA A 204 12.03 10.70 -12.47
N ALA A 205 11.19 9.90 -13.12
CA ALA A 205 10.99 9.95 -14.56
C ALA A 205 10.40 11.29 -15.02
N LEU A 206 9.40 11.81 -14.32
CA LEU A 206 8.84 13.15 -14.57
C LEU A 206 9.90 14.24 -14.42
N ALA A 207 10.67 14.18 -13.34
CA ALA A 207 11.73 15.15 -13.09
C ALA A 207 12.82 15.12 -14.17
N SER A 208 13.17 13.95 -14.72
CA SER A 208 14.16 13.83 -15.82
C SER A 208 13.70 14.49 -17.11
N GLU A 209 12.39 14.60 -17.32
CA GLU A 209 11.78 15.32 -18.45
C GLU A 209 11.51 16.81 -18.14
N GLY A 210 11.98 17.32 -16.99
CA GLY A 210 11.79 18.72 -16.56
C GLY A 210 10.41 19.01 -15.98
N LEU A 211 9.62 18.00 -15.67
CA LEU A 211 8.27 18.12 -15.09
C LEU A 211 8.33 18.01 -13.56
N THR A 212 8.93 19.00 -12.91
CA THR A 212 9.17 19.01 -11.44
C THR A 212 7.98 19.54 -10.62
N ASP A 213 7.15 20.40 -11.22
CA ASP A 213 6.03 21.07 -10.54
C ASP A 213 4.68 20.46 -10.90
N VAL A 214 4.68 19.24 -11.44
CA VAL A 214 3.48 18.51 -11.88
C VAL A 214 2.89 17.74 -10.71
N ALA A 215 1.58 17.91 -10.47
CA ALA A 215 0.87 17.09 -9.48
C ALA A 215 0.75 15.65 -9.97
N VAL A 216 1.16 14.69 -9.13
CA VAL A 216 1.21 13.27 -9.51
C VAL A 216 0.11 12.48 -8.81
N TYR A 217 -0.61 11.68 -9.58
CA TYR A 217 -1.68 10.83 -9.08
C TYR A 217 -1.55 9.39 -9.55
N LEU A 218 -2.05 8.46 -8.75
CA LEU A 218 -2.22 7.06 -9.11
C LEU A 218 -3.70 6.69 -9.19
N GLY A 219 -4.03 5.77 -10.09
CA GLY A 219 -5.38 5.23 -10.18
C GLY A 219 -5.71 4.32 -9.01
N GLN A 220 -6.90 4.45 -8.45
CA GLN A 220 -7.48 3.60 -7.42
C GLN A 220 -8.34 2.49 -8.02
N ASN A 221 -8.59 1.44 -7.26
CA ASN A 221 -9.40 0.29 -7.69
C ASN A 221 -10.88 0.62 -7.89
N ASP A 222 -11.39 1.67 -7.25
CA ASP A 222 -12.75 2.19 -7.44
C ASP A 222 -12.87 3.16 -8.64
N GLY A 223 -11.76 3.42 -9.34
CA GLY A 223 -11.68 4.33 -10.48
C GLY A 223 -11.48 5.80 -10.13
N THR A 224 -11.26 6.14 -8.87
CA THR A 224 -10.82 7.46 -8.45
C THR A 224 -9.30 7.61 -8.54
N LEU A 225 -8.79 8.80 -8.23
CA LEU A 225 -7.37 9.10 -8.17
C LEU A 225 -6.94 9.32 -6.73
N MET A 226 -5.73 8.94 -6.42
CA MET A 226 -5.09 9.21 -5.13
C MET A 226 -3.74 9.88 -5.33
N SER A 227 -3.31 10.67 -4.35
CA SER A 227 -1.98 11.27 -4.36
C SER A 227 -0.89 10.20 -4.24
N VAL A 228 0.32 10.54 -4.65
CA VAL A 228 1.48 9.65 -4.54
C VAL A 228 1.72 9.22 -3.09
N ASP A 229 1.66 10.14 -2.13
CA ASP A 229 1.87 9.83 -0.71
C ASP A 229 0.81 8.86 -0.19
N TYR A 230 -0.45 9.03 -0.62
CA TYR A 230 -1.52 8.11 -0.25
C TYR A 230 -1.30 6.72 -0.85
N ALA A 231 -0.86 6.64 -2.10
CA ALA A 231 -0.54 5.37 -2.76
C ALA A 231 0.66 4.65 -2.12
N LYS A 232 1.71 5.40 -1.70
CA LYS A 232 2.85 4.86 -0.95
C LYS A 232 2.42 4.28 0.40
N ARG A 233 1.45 4.90 1.06
CA ARG A 233 0.92 4.46 2.36
C ARG A 233 -0.09 3.31 2.23
N TYR A 234 -0.93 3.35 1.20
CA TYR A 234 -2.03 2.39 1.01
C TYR A 234 -2.00 1.72 -0.37
N PRO A 235 -0.93 0.98 -0.69
CA PRO A 235 -0.80 0.27 -1.96
C PRO A 235 -1.94 -0.71 -2.28
N ILE A 236 -2.63 -1.20 -1.27
CA ILE A 236 -3.79 -2.11 -1.44
C ILE A 236 -4.85 -1.52 -2.37
N PHE A 237 -5.02 -0.20 -2.39
CA PHE A 237 -6.01 0.47 -3.23
C PHE A 237 -5.59 0.58 -4.71
N THR A 238 -4.36 0.20 -5.07
CA THR A 238 -3.93 0.09 -6.48
C THR A 238 -4.26 -1.26 -7.10
N ILE A 239 -4.64 -2.25 -6.27
CA ILE A 239 -4.89 -3.61 -6.76
C ILE A 239 -6.14 -3.60 -7.64
N ALA A 240 -6.02 -4.21 -8.85
CA ALA A 240 -7.08 -4.27 -9.86
C ALA A 240 -7.54 -2.92 -10.41
N CYS A 241 -6.75 -1.84 -10.29
CA CYS A 241 -7.09 -0.55 -10.90
C CYS A 241 -7.03 -0.57 -12.45
N GLY A 242 -6.28 -1.48 -13.06
CA GLY A 242 -6.12 -1.58 -14.50
C GLY A 242 -7.45 -1.75 -15.26
N PRO A 243 -8.30 -2.74 -14.94
CA PRO A 243 -9.63 -2.87 -15.56
C PRO A 243 -10.49 -1.63 -15.40
N THR A 244 -10.50 -1.03 -14.22
CA THR A 244 -11.30 0.17 -13.91
C THR A 244 -10.83 1.37 -14.73
N ASN A 245 -9.52 1.57 -14.85
CA ASN A 245 -8.93 2.64 -15.68
C ASN A 245 -9.19 2.44 -17.18
N SER A 246 -9.39 1.18 -17.63
CA SER A 246 -9.64 0.87 -19.04
C SER A 246 -11.10 1.09 -19.44
N ILE A 247 -12.03 1.16 -18.48
CA ILE A 247 -13.47 1.36 -18.70
C ILE A 247 -13.83 2.86 -18.70
N ARG A 248 -13.06 3.69 -18.05
CA ARG A 248 -13.20 5.14 -18.04
C ARG A 248 -12.48 5.79 -19.21
#